data_e362e1ca0b0f7f6aa86fab1149581937
#
_entry.id   e362e1ca0b0f7f6aa86fab1149581937
#
_cell.length_a   1.000
_cell.length_b   1.000
_cell.length_c   1.000
_cell.angle_alpha   90.00
_cell.angle_beta   90.00
_cell.angle_gamma   90.00
#
_symmetry.space_group_name_H-M   'P 1'
#
loop_
_entity.id
_entity.type
_entity.pdbx_description
1 polymer ?
#
loop_
_entity_poly.entity_id
_entity_poly.type
_entity_poly.pdbx_seq_one_letter_code
_entity_poly.pdbx_strand_id
1 'polypeptide(L)'
;EEVIEVAKVAAGFGGIYVSHMRGEGAGLIESVAEVIRIADEAAIPAQINHHKAAGAGQWGWSERTLAMIDSANAAGLSVVHDLYPYPASSTGSGILFPQWTLAGGPGDFAARIADPAIREQIEREMRVIWDTDRGGSDLSLVQFRVLPSDRSYDGKTLADYAADRGFGRMDQEAGIDLAIELQ
;
A
#
# COMPACT_ATOMS: atom_id res chain seq x y z
N GLU A 1 2.52 -20.11 -6.65
CA GLU A 1 2.76 -21.56 -6.48
C GLU A 1 3.01 -21.88 -4.98
N GLU A 2 4.09 -21.38 -4.36
CA GLU A 2 4.49 -21.68 -2.96
C GLU A 2 3.36 -21.42 -1.95
N VAL A 3 2.68 -20.27 -2.02
CA VAL A 3 1.55 -19.91 -1.13
C VAL A 3 0.42 -20.94 -1.27
N ILE A 4 0.12 -21.40 -2.47
CA ILE A 4 -0.92 -22.41 -2.72
C ILE A 4 -0.58 -23.73 -2.04
N GLU A 5 0.67 -24.19 -2.13
CA GLU A 5 1.10 -25.43 -1.50
C GLU A 5 1.02 -25.36 0.05
N VAL A 6 1.39 -24.21 0.63
CA VAL A 6 1.22 -23.99 2.08
C VAL A 6 -0.26 -23.93 2.45
N ALA A 7 -1.10 -23.26 1.65
CA ALA A 7 -2.54 -23.17 1.87
C ALA A 7 -3.24 -24.53 1.82
N LYS A 8 -2.83 -25.44 0.92
CA LYS A 8 -3.33 -26.83 0.88
C LYS A 8 -3.12 -27.56 2.20
N VAL A 9 -1.97 -27.35 2.84
CA VAL A 9 -1.72 -27.95 4.16
C VAL A 9 -2.71 -27.42 5.19
N ALA A 10 -2.91 -26.09 5.24
CA ALA A 10 -3.88 -25.47 6.15
C ALA A 10 -5.32 -25.93 5.89
N ALA A 11 -5.69 -26.07 4.62
CA ALA A 11 -7.02 -26.59 4.22
C ALA A 11 -7.30 -27.98 4.80
N GLY A 12 -6.29 -28.87 4.82
CA GLY A 12 -6.39 -30.22 5.41
C GLY A 12 -6.71 -30.22 6.91
N PHE A 13 -6.53 -29.11 7.60
CA PHE A 13 -6.85 -28.90 9.01
C PHE A 13 -8.09 -27.99 9.22
N GLY A 14 -8.86 -27.72 8.17
CA GLY A 14 -10.01 -26.81 8.24
C GLY A 14 -9.63 -25.34 8.45
N GLY A 15 -8.46 -24.94 7.98
CA GLY A 15 -7.96 -23.56 8.06
C GLY A 15 -8.64 -22.62 7.07
N ILE A 16 -8.27 -21.35 7.15
CA ILE A 16 -8.67 -20.28 6.24
C ILE A 16 -7.42 -19.53 5.77
N TYR A 17 -7.39 -19.12 4.50
CA TYR A 17 -6.38 -18.20 3.98
C TYR A 17 -6.82 -16.75 4.21
N VAL A 18 -6.04 -15.97 4.96
CA VAL A 18 -6.33 -14.57 5.27
C VAL A 18 -5.15 -13.72 4.80
N SER A 19 -5.39 -12.70 3.99
CA SER A 19 -4.30 -11.92 3.41
C SER A 19 -4.57 -10.43 3.31
N HIS A 20 -3.58 -9.62 3.71
CA HIS A 20 -3.33 -8.33 3.07
C HIS A 20 -2.86 -8.64 1.65
N MET A 21 -3.56 -8.15 0.63
CA MET A 21 -3.23 -8.43 -0.76
C MET A 21 -1.88 -7.84 -1.17
N ARG A 22 -1.29 -8.42 -2.20
CA ARG A 22 0.01 -7.98 -2.73
C ARG A 22 0.00 -6.55 -3.25
N GLY A 23 -1.12 -6.10 -3.86
CA GLY A 23 -1.31 -4.75 -4.36
C GLY A 23 -2.75 -4.29 -4.15
N GLU A 24 -2.91 -3.05 -3.75
CA GLU A 24 -4.22 -2.43 -3.50
C GLU A 24 -4.45 -1.20 -4.40
N GLY A 25 -3.41 -0.80 -5.13
CA GLY A 25 -3.43 0.26 -6.14
C GLY A 25 -3.58 -0.30 -7.56
N ALA A 26 -2.66 0.01 -8.45
CA ALA A 26 -2.70 -0.42 -9.86
C ALA A 26 -2.76 -1.96 -10.02
N GLY A 27 -2.20 -2.72 -9.08
CA GLY A 27 -2.23 -4.19 -9.05
C GLY A 27 -3.45 -4.79 -8.34
N LEU A 28 -4.50 -4.02 -8.04
CA LEU A 28 -5.64 -4.46 -7.24
C LEU A 28 -6.38 -5.64 -7.89
N ILE A 29 -6.65 -5.58 -9.18
CA ILE A 29 -7.42 -6.59 -9.90
C ILE A 29 -6.68 -7.93 -9.92
N GLU A 30 -5.38 -7.90 -10.21
CA GLU A 30 -4.51 -9.06 -10.22
C GLU A 30 -4.39 -9.68 -8.83
N SER A 31 -4.36 -8.84 -7.79
CA SER A 31 -4.27 -9.30 -6.40
C SER A 31 -5.54 -9.98 -5.92
N VAL A 32 -6.71 -9.47 -6.31
CA VAL A 32 -7.99 -10.16 -6.02
C VAL A 32 -8.06 -11.49 -6.78
N ALA A 33 -7.64 -11.50 -8.06
CA ALA A 33 -7.56 -12.74 -8.83
C ALA A 33 -6.60 -13.76 -8.20
N GLU A 34 -5.47 -13.31 -7.63
CA GLU A 34 -4.51 -14.17 -6.90
C GLU A 34 -5.17 -14.82 -5.69
N VAL A 35 -5.93 -14.07 -4.87
CA VAL A 35 -6.63 -14.63 -3.70
C VAL A 35 -7.69 -15.65 -4.13
N ILE A 36 -8.47 -15.35 -5.17
CA ILE A 36 -9.47 -16.27 -5.72
C ILE A 36 -8.80 -17.55 -6.22
N ARG A 37 -7.68 -17.43 -6.94
CA ARG A 37 -6.89 -18.58 -7.40
C ARG A 37 -6.36 -19.43 -6.24
N ILE A 38 -5.89 -18.81 -5.16
CA ILE A 38 -5.43 -19.54 -3.96
C ILE A 38 -6.61 -20.30 -3.33
N ALA A 39 -7.78 -19.65 -3.21
CA ALA A 39 -8.97 -20.28 -2.67
C ALA A 39 -9.40 -21.52 -3.48
N ASP A 40 -9.37 -21.42 -4.80
CA ASP A 40 -9.73 -22.49 -5.74
C ASP A 40 -8.71 -23.63 -5.72
N GLU A 41 -7.45 -23.35 -6.02
CA GLU A 41 -6.41 -24.38 -6.17
C GLU A 41 -6.02 -25.06 -4.84
N ALA A 42 -6.18 -24.37 -3.70
CA ALA A 42 -5.94 -24.96 -2.39
C ALA A 42 -7.21 -25.53 -1.74
N ALA A 43 -8.38 -25.37 -2.36
CA ALA A 43 -9.69 -25.74 -1.82
C ALA A 43 -9.88 -25.20 -0.38
N ILE A 44 -9.56 -23.91 -0.14
CA ILE A 44 -9.53 -23.26 1.17
C ILE A 44 -10.45 -22.02 1.17
N PRO A 45 -11.26 -21.77 2.21
CA PRO A 45 -11.91 -20.48 2.38
C PRO A 45 -10.86 -19.35 2.43
N ALA A 46 -11.16 -18.22 1.81
CA ALA A 46 -10.24 -17.09 1.77
C ALA A 46 -10.90 -15.79 2.24
N GLN A 47 -10.13 -14.95 2.93
CA GLN A 47 -10.51 -13.60 3.32
C GLN A 47 -9.51 -12.58 2.81
N ILE A 48 -10.02 -11.57 2.12
CA ILE A 48 -9.28 -10.36 1.75
C ILE A 48 -9.40 -9.36 2.90
N ASN A 49 -8.29 -9.05 3.55
CA ASN A 49 -8.28 -8.06 4.63
C ASN A 49 -8.34 -6.64 4.09
N HIS A 50 -9.09 -5.78 4.81
CA HIS A 50 -9.21 -4.33 4.57
C HIS A 50 -9.27 -3.98 3.08
N HIS A 51 -10.17 -4.66 2.36
CA HIS A 51 -10.36 -4.48 0.92
C HIS A 51 -10.61 -3.01 0.56
N LYS A 52 -9.79 -2.48 -0.33
CA LYS A 52 -9.88 -1.11 -0.81
C LYS A 52 -9.22 -0.94 -2.16
N ALA A 53 -9.60 0.11 -2.89
CA ALA A 53 -8.90 0.61 -4.05
C ALA A 53 -8.05 1.81 -3.62
N ALA A 54 -6.75 1.62 -3.45
CA ALA A 54 -5.80 2.67 -3.08
C ALA A 54 -5.33 3.44 -4.32
N GLY A 55 -5.06 4.73 -4.12
CA GLY A 55 -4.67 5.63 -5.21
C GLY A 55 -5.88 6.20 -5.98
N ALA A 56 -5.79 7.48 -6.34
CA ALA A 56 -6.90 8.20 -6.98
C ALA A 56 -7.29 7.61 -8.35
N GLY A 57 -6.32 7.05 -9.08
CA GLY A 57 -6.55 6.41 -10.39
C GLY A 57 -7.38 5.12 -10.31
N GLN A 58 -7.49 4.50 -9.15
CA GLN A 58 -8.20 3.25 -8.92
C GLN A 58 -9.55 3.43 -8.22
N TRP A 59 -9.94 4.66 -7.89
CA TRP A 59 -11.24 4.90 -7.26
C TRP A 59 -12.38 4.40 -8.17
N GLY A 60 -13.32 3.68 -7.58
CA GLY A 60 -14.40 3.00 -8.30
C GLY A 60 -14.08 1.56 -8.74
N TRP A 61 -12.83 1.10 -8.68
CA TRP A 61 -12.47 -0.29 -9.05
C TRP A 61 -13.07 -1.34 -8.10
N SER A 62 -13.56 -0.91 -6.93
CA SER A 62 -14.28 -1.79 -6.01
C SER A 62 -15.50 -2.47 -6.64
N GLU A 63 -16.20 -1.82 -7.57
CA GLU A 63 -17.31 -2.44 -8.29
C GLU A 63 -16.84 -3.69 -9.05
N ARG A 64 -15.69 -3.60 -9.72
CA ARG A 64 -15.11 -4.71 -10.48
C ARG A 64 -14.61 -5.82 -9.55
N THR A 65 -13.92 -5.47 -8.47
CA THR A 65 -13.38 -6.48 -7.55
C THR A 65 -14.47 -7.20 -6.77
N LEU A 66 -15.54 -6.51 -6.39
CA LEU A 66 -16.72 -7.13 -5.77
C LEU A 66 -17.40 -8.10 -6.75
N ALA A 67 -17.57 -7.72 -8.01
CA ALA A 67 -18.11 -8.62 -9.03
C ALA A 67 -17.24 -9.88 -9.24
N MET A 68 -15.91 -9.77 -9.11
CA MET A 68 -15.01 -10.93 -9.16
C MET A 68 -15.25 -11.88 -7.97
N ILE A 69 -15.37 -11.33 -6.76
CA ILE A 69 -15.64 -12.08 -5.53
C ILE A 69 -17.01 -12.75 -5.63
N ASP A 70 -18.05 -12.03 -6.06
CA ASP A 70 -19.39 -12.57 -6.24
C ASP A 70 -19.41 -13.73 -7.26
N SER A 71 -18.68 -13.58 -8.36
CA SER A 71 -18.54 -14.62 -9.38
C SER A 71 -17.85 -15.87 -8.84
N ALA A 72 -16.79 -15.70 -8.04
CA ALA A 72 -16.09 -16.81 -7.39
C ALA A 72 -17.01 -17.56 -6.41
N ASN A 73 -17.78 -16.83 -5.61
CA ASN A 73 -18.73 -17.40 -4.66
C ASN A 73 -19.90 -18.11 -5.38
N ALA A 74 -20.38 -17.55 -6.49
CA ALA A 74 -21.39 -18.20 -7.33
C ALA A 74 -20.87 -19.50 -7.97
N ALA A 75 -19.56 -19.60 -8.20
CA ALA A 75 -18.91 -20.82 -8.67
C ALA A 75 -18.65 -21.87 -7.55
N GLY A 76 -19.02 -21.57 -6.30
CA GLY A 76 -18.91 -22.49 -5.16
C GLY A 76 -17.67 -22.29 -4.29
N LEU A 77 -16.85 -21.26 -4.55
CA LEU A 77 -15.76 -20.88 -3.64
C LEU A 77 -16.30 -20.16 -2.40
N SER A 78 -15.47 -20.00 -1.39
CA SER A 78 -15.77 -19.21 -0.19
C SER A 78 -14.75 -18.10 -0.07
N VAL A 79 -15.02 -16.95 -0.69
CA VAL A 79 -14.18 -15.77 -0.64
C VAL A 79 -14.94 -14.62 0.01
N VAL A 80 -14.41 -14.10 1.11
CA VAL A 80 -14.99 -12.96 1.83
C VAL A 80 -13.98 -11.83 1.90
N HIS A 81 -14.43 -10.65 2.33
CA HIS A 81 -13.56 -9.51 2.60
C HIS A 81 -14.05 -8.75 3.82
N ASP A 82 -13.16 -8.05 4.48
CA ASP A 82 -13.50 -7.04 5.46
C ASP A 82 -13.09 -5.63 4.98
N LEU A 83 -13.56 -4.62 5.66
CA LEU A 83 -13.17 -3.23 5.45
C LEU A 83 -13.29 -2.45 6.76
N TYR A 84 -12.60 -1.34 6.88
CA TYR A 84 -12.75 -0.42 8.00
C TYR A 84 -13.63 0.78 7.61
N PRO A 85 -14.42 1.36 8.54
CA PRO A 85 -15.37 2.43 8.24
C PRO A 85 -14.72 3.82 8.33
N TYR A 86 -13.52 3.99 7.78
CA TYR A 86 -12.78 5.26 7.82
C TYR A 86 -12.45 5.74 6.42
N PRO A 87 -12.46 7.06 6.17
CA PRO A 87 -12.12 7.64 4.86
C PRO A 87 -10.61 7.69 4.61
N ALA A 88 -9.79 7.10 5.48
CA ALA A 88 -8.33 7.08 5.38
C ALA A 88 -7.77 5.73 5.81
N SER A 89 -6.63 5.35 5.24
CA SER A 89 -5.82 4.22 5.70
C SER A 89 -4.66 4.69 6.57
N SER A 90 -4.14 3.82 7.43
CA SER A 90 -2.98 4.12 8.27
C SER A 90 -1.92 3.04 8.11
N THR A 91 -0.68 3.48 7.87
CA THR A 91 0.46 2.59 7.66
C THR A 91 1.77 3.30 8.00
N GLY A 92 2.90 2.62 7.91
CA GLY A 92 4.23 3.22 8.10
C GLY A 92 4.70 4.00 6.86
N SER A 93 5.53 5.03 7.08
CA SER A 93 6.12 5.86 6.02
C SER A 93 6.88 5.06 4.96
N GLY A 94 7.42 3.91 5.33
CA GLY A 94 8.18 3.03 4.43
C GLY A 94 7.45 2.58 3.17
N ILE A 95 6.10 2.66 3.14
CA ILE A 95 5.33 2.34 1.92
C ILE A 95 5.48 3.38 0.81
N LEU A 96 5.98 4.55 1.13
CA LEU A 96 6.24 5.62 0.17
C LEU A 96 7.52 5.38 -0.64
N PHE A 97 8.32 4.39 -0.24
CA PHE A 97 9.62 4.08 -0.79
C PHE A 97 9.66 2.72 -1.50
N PRO A 98 10.50 2.55 -2.52
CA PRO A 98 10.83 1.23 -3.03
C PRO A 98 11.42 0.36 -1.90
N GLN A 99 10.94 -0.86 -1.73
CA GLN A 99 11.28 -1.70 -0.58
C GLN A 99 12.78 -1.99 -0.44
N TRP A 100 13.50 -2.09 -1.57
CA TRP A 100 14.95 -2.31 -1.56
C TRP A 100 15.73 -1.18 -0.88
N THR A 101 15.17 0.04 -0.84
CA THR A 101 15.83 1.20 -0.25
C THR A 101 15.90 1.14 1.27
N LEU A 102 14.97 0.41 1.88
CA LEU A 102 14.84 0.27 3.34
C LEU A 102 15.63 -0.93 3.89
N ALA A 103 16.17 -1.79 3.03
CA ALA A 103 16.94 -2.94 3.44
C ALA A 103 18.23 -2.51 4.17
N GLY A 104 18.55 -3.17 5.30
CA GLY A 104 19.72 -2.87 6.13
C GLY A 104 19.52 -1.75 7.16
N GLY A 105 18.34 -1.11 7.16
CA GLY A 105 17.97 -0.12 8.17
C GLY A 105 18.40 1.32 7.86
N PRO A 106 18.25 2.26 8.84
CA PRO A 106 18.41 3.70 8.61
C PRO A 106 19.81 4.11 8.13
N GLY A 107 20.86 3.45 8.60
CA GLY A 107 22.23 3.76 8.16
C GLY A 107 22.47 3.47 6.69
N ASP A 108 21.97 2.33 6.21
CA ASP A 108 22.07 1.94 4.81
C ASP A 108 21.18 2.82 3.92
N PHE A 109 20.00 3.21 4.41
CA PHE A 109 19.14 4.17 3.74
C PHE A 109 19.85 5.52 3.56
N ALA A 110 20.44 6.07 4.64
CA ALA A 110 21.19 7.32 4.58
C ALA A 110 22.36 7.25 3.58
N ALA A 111 23.09 6.14 3.54
CA ALA A 111 24.18 5.93 2.59
C ALA A 111 23.67 5.92 1.13
N ARG A 112 22.52 5.29 0.86
CA ARG A 112 21.88 5.30 -0.48
C ARG A 112 21.46 6.70 -0.90
N ILE A 113 20.84 7.46 0.01
CA ILE A 113 20.41 8.85 -0.26
C ILE A 113 21.60 9.79 -0.48
N ALA A 114 22.75 9.53 0.13
CA ALA A 114 23.96 10.31 -0.06
C ALA A 114 24.61 10.13 -1.45
N ASP A 115 24.31 9.02 -2.16
CA ASP A 115 24.75 8.81 -3.54
C ASP A 115 23.76 9.47 -4.51
N PRO A 116 24.18 10.49 -5.30
CA PRO A 116 23.25 11.20 -6.17
C PRO A 116 22.57 10.33 -7.22
N ALA A 117 23.25 9.31 -7.76
CA ALA A 117 22.68 8.43 -8.78
C ALA A 117 21.63 7.48 -8.18
N ILE A 118 21.89 6.96 -6.98
CA ILE A 118 20.97 6.12 -6.24
C ILE A 118 19.76 6.94 -5.78
N ARG A 119 19.99 8.17 -5.27
CA ARG A 119 18.92 9.09 -4.87
C ARG A 119 17.97 9.37 -6.05
N GLU A 120 18.51 9.71 -7.21
CA GLU A 120 17.70 9.93 -8.42
C GLU A 120 16.87 8.70 -8.83
N GLN A 121 17.42 7.50 -8.66
CA GLN A 121 16.66 6.26 -8.88
C GLN A 121 15.51 6.12 -7.87
N ILE A 122 15.78 6.35 -6.59
CA ILE A 122 14.77 6.29 -5.52
C ILE A 122 13.63 7.26 -5.82
N GLU A 123 13.93 8.51 -6.14
CA GLU A 123 12.93 9.53 -6.46
C GLU A 123 12.08 9.15 -7.67
N ARG A 124 12.68 8.60 -8.73
CA ARG A 124 11.93 8.10 -9.89
C ARG A 124 10.95 6.98 -9.51
N GLU A 125 11.40 6.02 -8.71
CA GLU A 125 10.57 4.90 -8.28
C GLU A 125 9.48 5.35 -7.28
N MET A 126 9.78 6.32 -6.40
CA MET A 126 8.79 6.92 -5.52
C MET A 126 7.67 7.60 -6.29
N ARG A 127 7.97 8.36 -7.37
CA ARG A 127 6.94 8.96 -8.24
C ARG A 127 5.96 7.92 -8.75
N VAL A 128 6.46 6.79 -9.23
CA VAL A 128 5.60 5.69 -9.70
C VAL A 128 4.71 5.16 -8.58
N ILE A 129 5.29 4.90 -7.40
CA ILE A 129 4.54 4.40 -6.22
C ILE A 129 3.45 5.40 -5.81
N TRP A 130 3.78 6.69 -5.76
CA TRP A 130 2.82 7.73 -5.37
C TRP A 130 1.67 7.85 -6.37
N ASP A 131 1.97 7.79 -7.67
CA ASP A 131 0.95 7.92 -8.73
C ASP A 131 0.04 6.69 -8.82
N THR A 132 0.58 5.49 -8.58
CA THR A 132 -0.15 4.23 -8.80
C THR A 132 -0.82 3.66 -7.56
N ASP A 133 -0.25 3.91 -6.36
CA ASP A 133 -0.63 3.20 -5.14
C ASP A 133 -0.94 4.12 -3.96
N ARG A 134 -0.66 5.43 -4.07
CA ARG A 134 -0.82 6.38 -2.95
C ARG A 134 -1.58 7.61 -3.43
N GLY A 135 -1.79 8.61 -2.66
CA GLY A 135 -2.64 9.76 -2.97
C GLY A 135 -2.21 10.64 -4.16
N GLY A 136 -1.22 10.22 -4.95
CA GLY A 136 -0.69 11.03 -6.06
C GLY A 136 0.10 12.23 -5.54
N SER A 137 -0.03 13.38 -6.24
CA SER A 137 0.72 14.61 -5.93
C SER A 137 0.06 15.53 -4.90
N ASP A 138 -1.11 15.18 -4.37
CA ASP A 138 -1.81 16.02 -3.39
C ASP A 138 -1.32 15.73 -1.97
N LEU A 139 -0.42 16.59 -1.46
CA LEU A 139 0.16 16.46 -0.13
C LEU A 139 -0.86 16.62 1.01
N SER A 140 -2.04 17.19 0.74
CA SER A 140 -3.12 17.29 1.73
C SER A 140 -3.79 15.95 2.02
N LEU A 141 -3.59 14.96 1.17
CA LEU A 141 -4.10 13.59 1.36
C LEU A 141 -3.16 12.72 2.22
N VAL A 142 -1.94 13.20 2.53
CA VAL A 142 -0.99 12.50 3.40
C VAL A 142 -1.01 13.15 4.77
N GLN A 143 -1.52 12.43 5.78
CA GLN A 143 -1.66 12.94 7.15
C GLN A 143 -0.73 12.20 8.10
N PHE A 144 -0.08 12.95 8.99
CA PHE A 144 0.68 12.37 10.10
C PHE A 144 -0.27 11.84 11.17
N ARG A 145 -0.35 10.54 11.33
CA ARG A 145 -0.98 9.96 12.51
C ARG A 145 -0.17 10.26 13.76
N VAL A 146 1.15 10.07 13.64
CA VAL A 146 2.15 10.35 14.67
C VAL A 146 3.44 10.74 13.97
N LEU A 147 4.00 11.90 14.29
CA LEU A 147 5.35 12.28 13.90
C LEU A 147 6.26 12.25 15.15
N PRO A 148 7.08 11.20 15.37
CA PRO A 148 7.85 11.04 16.60
C PRO A 148 8.84 12.17 16.87
N SER A 149 9.40 12.78 15.82
CA SER A 149 10.36 13.88 15.92
C SER A 149 9.71 15.21 16.30
N ASP A 150 8.41 15.40 15.97
CA ASP A 150 7.67 16.60 16.34
C ASP A 150 6.16 16.33 16.44
N ARG A 151 5.68 16.06 17.64
CA ARG A 151 4.28 15.70 17.94
C ARG A 151 3.29 16.84 17.66
N SER A 152 3.75 18.07 17.40
CA SER A 152 2.88 19.19 17.02
C SER A 152 2.24 19.01 15.64
N TYR A 153 2.76 18.06 14.85
CA TYR A 153 2.23 17.67 13.54
C TYR A 153 1.27 16.48 13.60
N ASP A 154 1.03 15.87 14.74
CA ASP A 154 0.02 14.80 14.86
C ASP A 154 -1.34 15.30 14.37
N GLY A 155 -1.91 14.65 13.37
CA GLY A 155 -3.17 15.02 12.74
C GLY A 155 -3.08 16.10 11.65
N LYS A 156 -1.91 16.73 11.46
CA LYS A 156 -1.67 17.64 10.33
C LYS A 156 -1.25 16.89 9.07
N THR A 157 -1.32 17.57 7.94
CA THR A 157 -0.97 17.00 6.64
C THR A 157 0.50 17.25 6.29
N LEU A 158 0.99 16.53 5.28
CA LEU A 158 2.31 16.79 4.69
C LEU A 158 2.35 18.19 4.03
N ALA A 159 1.19 18.68 3.53
CA ALA A 159 1.08 20.05 3.03
C ALA A 159 1.28 21.10 4.14
N ASP A 160 0.71 20.88 5.33
CA ASP A 160 0.95 21.78 6.49
C ASP A 160 2.42 21.78 6.88
N TYR A 161 3.06 20.62 6.91
CA TYR A 161 4.47 20.49 7.22
C TYR A 161 5.35 21.22 6.21
N ALA A 162 5.04 21.07 4.91
CA ALA A 162 5.75 21.76 3.83
C ALA A 162 5.63 23.29 3.97
N ALA A 163 4.42 23.78 4.25
CA ALA A 163 4.17 25.21 4.44
C ALA A 163 4.98 25.79 5.62
N ASP A 164 4.96 25.12 6.77
CA ASP A 164 5.67 25.56 7.98
C ASP A 164 7.21 25.54 7.79
N ARG A 165 7.73 24.68 6.90
CA ARG A 165 9.16 24.61 6.53
C ARG A 165 9.55 25.56 5.41
N GLY A 166 8.60 26.36 4.88
CA GLY A 166 8.87 27.35 3.83
C GLY A 166 9.11 26.73 2.45
N PHE A 167 8.66 25.50 2.21
CA PHE A 167 8.66 24.94 0.87
C PHE A 167 7.74 25.77 -0.02
N GLY A 168 8.29 26.39 -1.06
CA GLY A 168 7.53 27.20 -2.02
C GLY A 168 6.71 26.38 -3.01
N ARG A 169 6.82 25.05 -2.97
CA ARG A 169 6.11 24.09 -3.83
C ARG A 169 5.29 23.16 -2.96
N MET A 170 4.11 22.80 -3.43
CA MET A 170 3.19 21.82 -2.82
C MET A 170 2.87 20.71 -3.83
N ASP A 171 3.87 20.34 -4.63
CA ASP A 171 3.79 19.30 -5.63
C ASP A 171 4.41 17.97 -5.14
N GLN A 172 4.33 16.95 -5.96
CA GLN A 172 4.87 15.63 -5.68
C GLN A 172 6.38 15.64 -5.38
N GLU A 173 7.15 16.50 -6.06
CA GLU A 173 8.59 16.60 -5.84
C GLU A 173 8.91 17.10 -4.42
N ALA A 174 8.20 18.13 -3.96
CA ALA A 174 8.31 18.60 -2.58
C ALA A 174 7.94 17.51 -1.58
N GLY A 175 6.88 16.74 -1.89
CA GLY A 175 6.46 15.61 -1.06
C GLY A 175 7.51 14.51 -0.96
N ILE A 176 8.17 14.18 -2.07
CA ILE A 176 9.26 13.19 -2.11
C ILE A 176 10.45 13.65 -1.29
N ASP A 177 10.88 14.90 -1.47
CA ASP A 177 11.99 15.49 -0.68
C ASP A 177 11.69 15.43 0.83
N LEU A 178 10.47 15.81 1.23
CA LEU A 178 10.03 15.76 2.62
C LEU A 178 9.94 14.34 3.17
N ALA A 179 9.44 13.39 2.37
CA ALA A 179 9.39 11.99 2.78
C ALA A 179 10.80 11.42 3.02
N ILE A 180 11.77 11.78 2.18
CA ILE A 180 13.19 11.41 2.34
C ILE A 180 13.79 12.04 3.61
N GLU A 181 13.48 13.32 3.89
CA GLU A 181 13.95 14.01 5.10
C GLU A 181 13.41 13.38 6.38
N LEU A 182 12.18 12.85 6.33
CA LEU A 182 11.47 12.31 7.49
C LEU A 182 11.75 10.82 7.76
N GLN A 183 12.37 10.11 6.81
CA GLN A 183 12.69 8.68 6.91
C GLN A 183 14.00 8.46 7.68
#